data_a76617a3c78cd1c491a7a8c0dd06b85b
#
_entry.id   a76617a3c78cd1c491a7a8c0dd06b85b
#
_cell.length_a   1.000
_cell.length_b   1.000
_cell.length_c   1.000
_cell.angle_alpha   90.00
_cell.angle_beta   90.00
_cell.angle_gamma   90.00
#
_symmetry.space_group_name_H-M   'P 1'
#
loop_
_entity.id
_entity.type
_entity.pdbx_description
1 polymer ?
#
loop_
_entity_poly.entity_id
_entity_poly.type
_entity_poly.pdbx_seq_one_letter_code
_entity_poly.pdbx_strand_id
1 'polypeptide(L)'
;MEVWGPDTDRSDRLWVVLLPGLGGDPEHFHWLARGLSASGWPLALVDHPGSDSAAVQALLEGRQSFDGAEALRQRLADLRAVLEAQRGGQLPVPGNRVVLVGHSLGALTALLAAGAQPVAGADQRCEAALAGLPLTNLSKLLQCELAAGRVMETPVVNPLPTAVVGLNSFGGLIWPEKKSKPLGIPLLLIGGTLDLITPPLDEQLGLLAALGLHGASRAVVVEGASHFSPIRVDGQASEEEGDDLFQLGEELVGVNPLTVQQLIALELIRFLNQLEGDPAAGGMQHLSDGTTRWHRLDRSSAARLTEQLQ
;
A
#
# COMPACT_ATOMS: atom_id res chain seq x y z
N MET A 1 3.46 17.99 0.79
CA MET A 1 2.30 17.50 -0.02
C MET A 1 2.37 18.11 -1.41
N GLU A 2 2.12 17.31 -2.45
CA GLU A 2 2.12 17.71 -3.86
C GLU A 2 0.77 17.38 -4.51
N VAL A 3 0.34 18.22 -5.45
CA VAL A 3 -0.92 18.01 -6.20
C VAL A 3 -0.60 17.89 -7.68
N TRP A 4 -1.17 16.85 -8.31
CA TRP A 4 -1.00 16.53 -9.71
C TRP A 4 -2.39 16.30 -10.33
N GLY A 5 -2.60 16.76 -11.52
CA GLY A 5 -3.85 16.44 -12.22
C GLY A 5 -4.05 17.23 -13.49
N PRO A 6 -4.94 16.73 -14.37
CA PRO A 6 -5.39 17.50 -15.50
C PRO A 6 -6.24 18.68 -15.00
N ASP A 7 -6.11 19.78 -15.68
CA ASP A 7 -6.93 20.99 -15.49
C ASP A 7 -8.37 20.73 -16.02
N THR A 8 -9.10 19.83 -15.36
CA THR A 8 -10.46 19.44 -15.75
C THR A 8 -11.44 19.65 -14.60
N ASP A 9 -12.44 20.47 -14.86
CA ASP A 9 -13.53 20.82 -13.93
C ASP A 9 -14.60 19.71 -13.86
N ARG A 10 -14.20 18.51 -13.39
CA ARG A 10 -15.12 17.37 -13.19
C ARG A 10 -15.27 17.02 -11.71
N SER A 11 -16.23 17.65 -11.08
CA SER A 11 -16.53 17.49 -9.65
C SER A 11 -17.10 16.11 -9.24
N ASP A 12 -17.49 15.29 -10.19
CA ASP A 12 -18.09 13.95 -9.99
C ASP A 12 -17.07 12.80 -10.05
N ARG A 13 -15.81 13.10 -10.37
CA ARG A 13 -14.75 12.11 -10.59
C ARG A 13 -14.15 11.56 -9.29
N LEU A 14 -13.53 10.41 -9.45
CA LEU A 14 -12.54 9.90 -8.50
C LEU A 14 -11.28 10.77 -8.54
N TRP A 15 -10.71 10.98 -7.36
CA TRP A 15 -9.35 11.48 -7.20
C TRP A 15 -8.57 10.56 -6.27
N VAL A 16 -7.26 10.62 -6.34
CA VAL A 16 -6.37 9.70 -5.64
C VAL A 16 -5.60 10.42 -4.55
N VAL A 17 -5.50 9.81 -3.37
CA VAL A 17 -4.54 10.22 -2.33
C VAL A 17 -3.50 9.13 -2.21
N LEU A 18 -2.23 9.48 -2.43
CA LEU A 18 -1.12 8.56 -2.32
C LEU A 18 -0.37 8.77 -1.00
N LEU A 19 -0.18 7.68 -0.27
CA LEU A 19 0.41 7.61 1.06
C LEU A 19 1.72 6.80 0.99
N PRO A 20 2.90 7.42 1.07
CA PRO A 20 4.18 6.71 1.11
C PRO A 20 4.30 5.76 2.31
N GLY A 21 5.27 4.84 2.27
CA GLY A 21 5.61 3.95 3.38
C GLY A 21 6.45 4.61 4.48
N LEU A 22 7.01 3.80 5.36
CA LEU A 22 8.04 4.24 6.31
C LEU A 22 9.32 4.54 5.52
N GLY A 23 9.91 5.71 5.74
CA GLY A 23 11.06 6.19 4.98
C GLY A 23 10.74 6.64 3.55
N GLY A 24 9.46 6.71 3.19
CA GLY A 24 9.03 7.11 1.85
C GLY A 24 8.65 8.58 1.76
N ASP A 25 9.13 9.24 0.70
CA ASP A 25 8.84 10.62 0.35
C ASP A 25 7.94 10.69 -0.89
N PRO A 26 7.24 11.82 -1.14
CA PRO A 26 6.46 12.04 -2.36
C PRO A 26 7.25 11.78 -3.66
N GLU A 27 8.52 12.13 -3.70
CA GLU A 27 9.40 12.00 -4.87
C GLU A 27 9.52 10.56 -5.36
N HIS A 28 9.50 9.58 -4.45
CA HIS A 28 9.55 8.16 -4.79
C HIS A 28 8.36 7.70 -5.66
N PHE A 29 7.29 8.48 -5.70
CA PHE A 29 6.06 8.16 -6.44
C PHE A 29 5.76 9.13 -7.58
N HIS A 30 6.69 10.00 -7.99
CA HIS A 30 6.50 10.89 -9.12
C HIS A 30 6.23 10.14 -10.44
N TRP A 31 6.78 8.94 -10.61
CA TRP A 31 6.49 8.08 -11.75
C TRP A 31 5.00 7.71 -11.81
N LEU A 32 4.41 7.35 -10.67
CA LEU A 32 2.99 7.00 -10.57
C LEU A 32 2.10 8.23 -10.73
N ALA A 33 2.49 9.35 -10.13
CA ALA A 33 1.80 10.62 -10.27
C ALA A 33 1.72 11.06 -11.74
N ARG A 34 2.84 10.97 -12.48
CA ARG A 34 2.87 11.23 -13.93
C ARG A 34 1.95 10.30 -14.71
N GLY A 35 1.99 9.01 -14.45
CA GLY A 35 1.16 8.01 -15.14
C GLY A 35 -0.34 8.24 -14.91
N LEU A 36 -0.74 8.48 -13.68
CA LEU A 36 -2.14 8.75 -13.31
C LEU A 36 -2.63 10.08 -13.90
N SER A 37 -1.86 11.16 -13.73
CA SER A 37 -2.19 12.48 -14.27
C SER A 37 -2.32 12.45 -15.79
N ALA A 38 -1.38 11.81 -16.51
CA ALA A 38 -1.45 11.63 -17.96
C ALA A 38 -2.70 10.81 -18.40
N SER A 39 -3.19 9.92 -17.54
CA SER A 39 -4.42 9.15 -17.74
C SER A 39 -5.69 9.86 -17.29
N GLY A 40 -5.59 11.13 -16.88
CA GLY A 40 -6.71 11.97 -16.48
C GLY A 40 -7.16 11.81 -15.04
N TRP A 41 -6.38 11.15 -14.17
CA TRP A 41 -6.69 10.98 -12.75
C TRP A 41 -6.00 12.05 -11.91
N PRO A 42 -6.75 12.95 -11.24
CA PRO A 42 -6.17 13.92 -10.31
C PRO A 42 -5.73 13.23 -9.03
N LEU A 43 -4.62 13.69 -8.44
CA LEU A 43 -4.10 13.11 -7.21
C LEU A 43 -3.38 14.09 -6.32
N ALA A 44 -3.27 13.73 -5.04
CA ALA A 44 -2.40 14.36 -4.05
C ALA A 44 -1.42 13.32 -3.50
N LEU A 45 -0.14 13.66 -3.45
CA LEU A 45 0.89 12.91 -2.75
C LEU A 45 1.07 13.53 -1.36
N VAL A 46 0.87 12.73 -0.34
CA VAL A 46 0.99 13.16 1.06
C VAL A 46 2.42 12.96 1.51
N ASP A 47 2.94 13.96 2.17
CA ASP A 47 4.16 13.86 2.94
C ASP A 47 3.78 13.56 4.39
N HIS A 48 4.55 12.68 5.06
CA HIS A 48 4.31 12.28 6.44
C HIS A 48 5.53 12.57 7.32
N PRO A 49 5.72 13.84 7.75
CA PRO A 49 6.81 14.18 8.66
C PRO A 49 6.83 13.28 9.89
N GLY A 50 8.03 12.84 10.28
CA GLY A 50 8.20 11.90 11.40
C GLY A 50 8.15 10.42 11.04
N SER A 51 7.81 10.09 9.77
CA SER A 51 7.93 8.74 9.20
C SER A 51 8.45 8.74 7.76
N ASP A 52 8.96 9.85 7.29
CA ASP A 52 9.62 10.11 6.01
C ASP A 52 11.08 9.62 5.99
N SER A 53 11.81 9.88 4.93
CA SER A 53 13.22 9.50 4.79
C SER A 53 14.10 10.15 5.86
N ALA A 54 13.86 11.41 6.17
CA ALA A 54 14.61 12.15 7.19
C ALA A 54 14.43 11.55 8.60
N ALA A 55 13.20 11.11 8.92
CA ALA A 55 12.91 10.44 10.17
C ALA A 55 13.60 9.08 10.28
N VAL A 56 13.61 8.29 9.20
CA VAL A 56 14.29 6.98 9.16
C VAL A 56 15.81 7.17 9.26
N GLN A 57 16.37 8.15 8.57
CA GLN A 57 17.79 8.47 8.70
C GLN A 57 18.15 8.85 10.15
N ALA A 58 17.34 9.70 10.80
CA ALA A 58 17.56 10.08 12.20
C ALA A 58 17.47 8.86 13.15
N LEU A 59 16.61 7.90 12.85
CA LEU A 59 16.53 6.62 13.58
C LEU A 59 17.80 5.79 13.40
N LEU A 60 18.27 5.60 12.17
CA LEU A 60 19.48 4.82 11.87
C LEU A 60 20.73 5.44 12.51
N GLU A 61 20.80 6.75 12.60
CA GLU A 61 21.87 7.49 13.29
C GLU A 61 21.71 7.50 14.82
N GLY A 62 20.68 6.89 15.36
CA GLY A 62 20.40 6.86 16.82
C GLY A 62 19.99 8.22 17.40
N ARG A 63 19.61 9.19 16.57
CA ARG A 63 19.17 10.52 17.00
C ARG A 63 17.72 10.56 17.47
N GLN A 64 16.92 9.58 17.10
CA GLN A 64 15.55 9.39 17.58
C GLN A 64 15.19 7.92 17.68
N SER A 65 14.09 7.63 18.40
CA SER A 65 13.46 6.30 18.44
C SER A 65 12.21 6.30 17.56
N PHE A 66 11.85 5.13 17.03
CA PHE A 66 10.60 4.96 16.31
C PHE A 66 9.49 4.57 17.29
N ASP A 67 8.45 5.39 17.37
CA ASP A 67 7.18 5.06 18.02
C ASP A 67 6.13 4.82 16.93
N GLY A 68 5.89 3.55 16.64
CA GLY A 68 4.98 3.14 15.57
C GLY A 68 3.54 3.63 15.78
N ALA A 69 3.12 3.73 17.05
CA ALA A 69 1.80 4.20 17.42
C ALA A 69 1.62 5.70 17.17
N GLU A 70 2.61 6.49 17.54
CA GLU A 70 2.61 7.93 17.25
C GLU A 70 2.69 8.19 15.76
N ALA A 71 3.60 7.53 15.05
CA ALA A 71 3.71 7.64 13.60
C ALA A 71 2.38 7.37 12.91
N LEU A 72 1.66 6.31 13.29
CA LEU A 72 0.36 5.99 12.71
C LEU A 72 -0.71 7.04 13.02
N ARG A 73 -0.73 7.58 14.26
CA ARG A 73 -1.65 8.67 14.62
C ARG A 73 -1.42 9.93 13.80
N GLN A 74 -0.15 10.31 13.61
CA GLN A 74 0.24 11.46 12.80
C GLN A 74 -0.17 11.26 11.34
N ARG A 75 0.13 10.11 10.74
CA ARG A 75 -0.24 9.77 9.36
C ARG A 75 -1.75 9.85 9.12
N LEU A 76 -2.55 9.36 10.06
CA LEU A 76 -4.02 9.47 9.99
C LEU A 76 -4.50 10.92 10.15
N ALA A 77 -3.81 11.73 10.95
CA ALA A 77 -4.10 13.16 11.08
C ALA A 77 -3.77 13.92 9.79
N ASP A 78 -2.61 13.65 9.18
CA ASP A 78 -2.21 14.23 7.90
C ASP A 78 -3.22 13.90 6.79
N LEU A 79 -3.61 12.63 6.69
CA LEU A 79 -4.64 12.21 5.72
C LEU A 79 -5.96 12.96 5.92
N ARG A 80 -6.42 13.10 7.18
CA ARG A 80 -7.65 13.87 7.47
C ARG A 80 -7.50 15.32 7.04
N ALA A 81 -6.38 15.96 7.36
CA ALA A 81 -6.12 17.35 6.96
C ALA A 81 -6.17 17.51 5.44
N VAL A 82 -5.61 16.58 4.67
CA VAL A 82 -5.68 16.59 3.20
C VAL A 82 -7.12 16.46 2.70
N LEU A 83 -7.90 15.52 3.25
CA LEU A 83 -9.30 15.32 2.87
C LEU A 83 -10.19 16.52 3.24
N GLU A 84 -9.92 17.15 4.37
CA GLU A 84 -10.64 18.36 4.82
C GLU A 84 -10.27 19.57 3.95
N ALA A 85 -9.00 19.75 3.62
CA ALA A 85 -8.53 20.82 2.75
C ALA A 85 -9.14 20.70 1.33
N GLN A 86 -9.23 19.48 0.79
CA GLN A 86 -9.87 19.24 -0.50
C GLN A 86 -11.37 19.57 -0.44
N ARG A 87 -12.11 19.10 0.57
CA ARG A 87 -13.52 19.43 0.74
C ARG A 87 -13.76 20.93 0.93
N GLY A 88 -12.86 21.60 1.63
CA GLY A 88 -12.91 23.06 1.84
C GLY A 88 -12.51 23.89 0.62
N GLY A 89 -12.16 23.27 -0.51
CA GLY A 89 -11.71 23.96 -1.72
C GLY A 89 -10.34 24.59 -1.59
N GLN A 90 -9.56 24.20 -0.59
CA GLN A 90 -8.19 24.69 -0.36
C GLN A 90 -7.15 23.96 -1.22
N LEU A 91 -7.50 22.76 -1.72
CA LEU A 91 -6.66 22.01 -2.65
C LEU A 91 -7.27 22.06 -4.06
N PRO A 92 -6.47 22.36 -5.10
CA PRO A 92 -6.94 22.41 -6.49
C PRO A 92 -7.05 20.97 -7.09
N VAL A 93 -7.70 20.06 -6.36
CA VAL A 93 -7.92 18.68 -6.80
C VAL A 93 -9.41 18.51 -7.04
N PRO A 94 -9.85 18.35 -8.30
CA PRO A 94 -11.26 18.11 -8.60
C PRO A 94 -11.70 16.72 -8.18
N GLY A 95 -12.97 16.57 -7.81
CA GLY A 95 -13.57 15.29 -7.47
C GLY A 95 -14.13 15.25 -6.05
N ASN A 96 -15.13 14.39 -5.83
CA ASN A 96 -15.80 14.20 -4.54
C ASN A 96 -15.70 12.77 -4.02
N ARG A 97 -15.10 11.88 -4.78
CA ARG A 97 -14.91 10.46 -4.46
C ARG A 97 -13.41 10.16 -4.40
N VAL A 98 -12.91 9.71 -3.25
CA VAL A 98 -11.49 9.48 -3.04
C VAL A 98 -11.13 8.00 -3.11
N VAL A 99 -10.01 7.69 -3.74
CA VAL A 99 -9.32 6.39 -3.66
C VAL A 99 -8.03 6.59 -2.90
N LEU A 100 -7.83 5.81 -1.84
CA LEU A 100 -6.58 5.83 -1.08
C LEU A 100 -5.62 4.82 -1.70
N VAL A 101 -4.43 5.25 -2.06
CA VAL A 101 -3.34 4.40 -2.55
C VAL A 101 -2.21 4.49 -1.55
N GLY A 102 -1.79 3.36 -0.97
CA GLY A 102 -0.71 3.37 0.02
C GLY A 102 0.36 2.34 -0.30
N HIS A 103 1.61 2.65 0.00
CA HIS A 103 2.72 1.71 -0.03
C HIS A 103 3.11 1.32 1.40
N SER A 104 3.28 0.02 1.67
CA SER A 104 3.78 -0.48 2.96
C SER A 104 2.98 0.09 4.14
N LEU A 105 3.59 0.86 5.04
CA LEU A 105 2.91 1.56 6.16
C LEU A 105 1.79 2.51 5.66
N GLY A 106 1.93 3.08 4.46
CA GLY A 106 0.88 3.86 3.81
C GLY A 106 -0.35 3.02 3.46
N ALA A 107 -0.17 1.77 3.05
CA ALA A 107 -1.27 0.85 2.79
C ALA A 107 -2.03 0.49 4.08
N LEU A 108 -1.30 0.24 5.18
CA LEU A 108 -1.91 0.05 6.50
C LEU A 108 -2.71 1.29 6.92
N THR A 109 -2.14 2.49 6.74
CA THR A 109 -2.82 3.77 7.02
C THR A 109 -4.12 3.88 6.22
N ALA A 110 -4.10 3.55 4.93
CA ALA A 110 -5.27 3.57 4.06
C ALA A 110 -6.37 2.57 4.49
N LEU A 111 -5.98 1.34 4.86
CA LEU A 111 -6.92 0.32 5.34
C LEU A 111 -7.61 0.74 6.64
N LEU A 112 -6.85 1.26 7.60
CA LEU A 112 -7.40 1.78 8.86
C LEU A 112 -8.32 2.96 8.62
N ALA A 113 -7.92 3.92 7.79
CA ALA A 113 -8.74 5.07 7.40
C ALA A 113 -10.05 4.66 6.71
N ALA A 114 -10.04 3.57 5.97
CA ALA A 114 -11.21 2.97 5.35
C ALA A 114 -12.12 2.19 6.31
N GLY A 115 -11.73 2.08 7.58
CA GLY A 115 -12.53 1.44 8.61
C GLY A 115 -12.25 -0.05 8.82
N ALA A 116 -11.11 -0.56 8.35
CA ALA A 116 -10.68 -1.92 8.68
C ALA A 116 -10.43 -2.01 10.20
N GLN A 117 -11.29 -2.77 10.90
CA GLN A 117 -11.22 -2.88 12.36
C GLN A 117 -10.18 -3.93 12.76
N PRO A 118 -9.14 -3.57 13.53
CA PRO A 118 -8.19 -4.54 14.06
C PRO A 118 -8.86 -5.59 14.94
N VAL A 119 -8.39 -6.83 14.80
CA VAL A 119 -8.93 -7.96 15.58
C VAL A 119 -8.23 -8.06 16.92
N ALA A 120 -8.99 -8.17 17.99
CA ALA A 120 -8.47 -8.35 19.35
C ALA A 120 -7.49 -9.53 19.46
N GLY A 121 -6.56 -9.49 20.41
CA GLY A 121 -5.54 -10.52 20.65
C GLY A 121 -4.34 -10.42 19.70
N ALA A 122 -4.03 -9.22 19.22
CA ALA A 122 -2.81 -8.96 18.45
C ALA A 122 -1.54 -9.31 19.23
N ASP A 123 -1.49 -9.01 20.54
CA ASP A 123 -0.35 -9.34 21.40
C ASP A 123 0.00 -10.83 21.39
N GLN A 124 -1.01 -11.70 21.52
CA GLN A 124 -0.82 -13.16 21.48
C GLN A 124 -0.34 -13.64 20.10
N ARG A 125 -0.85 -13.04 19.02
CA ARG A 125 -0.40 -13.36 17.66
C ARG A 125 1.03 -12.89 17.43
N CYS A 126 1.40 -11.76 18.00
CA CYS A 126 2.75 -11.23 17.97
C CYS A 126 3.73 -12.11 18.75
N GLU A 127 3.38 -12.52 19.98
CA GLU A 127 4.19 -13.45 20.77
C GLU A 127 4.47 -14.73 19.97
N ALA A 128 3.45 -15.32 19.38
CA ALA A 128 3.60 -16.52 18.56
C ALA A 128 4.44 -16.28 17.30
N ALA A 129 4.25 -15.14 16.63
CA ALA A 129 4.97 -14.81 15.39
C ALA A 129 6.45 -14.48 15.64
N LEU A 130 6.80 -13.94 16.82
CA LEU A 130 8.15 -13.55 17.21
C LEU A 130 8.89 -14.63 18.02
N ALA A 131 8.24 -15.77 18.32
CA ALA A 131 8.89 -16.91 18.98
C ALA A 131 10.04 -17.48 18.14
N GLY A 132 10.07 -17.23 16.83
CA GLY A 132 11.18 -17.44 15.91
C GLY A 132 11.55 -16.13 15.20
N LEU A 133 12.67 -16.12 14.49
CA LEU A 133 13.03 -14.98 13.65
C LEU A 133 12.14 -14.99 12.39
N PRO A 134 11.31 -13.95 12.15
CA PRO A 134 10.39 -13.92 11.01
C PRO A 134 11.10 -13.54 9.71
N LEU A 135 12.18 -14.22 9.35
CA LEU A 135 13.03 -13.88 8.19
C LEU A 135 12.29 -13.91 6.85
N THR A 136 11.19 -14.64 6.77
CA THR A 136 10.36 -14.73 5.56
C THR A 136 9.21 -13.72 5.53
N ASN A 137 9.02 -12.96 6.60
CA ASN A 137 8.00 -11.90 6.69
C ASN A 137 8.42 -10.89 7.75
N LEU A 138 9.27 -9.94 7.36
CA LEU A 138 9.83 -8.93 8.28
C LEU A 138 8.78 -7.92 8.76
N SER A 139 7.65 -7.77 8.04
CA SER A 139 6.57 -6.88 8.47
C SER A 139 5.99 -7.26 9.83
N LYS A 140 6.12 -8.53 10.25
CA LYS A 140 5.67 -8.99 11.57
C LYS A 140 6.29 -8.20 12.71
N LEU A 141 7.54 -7.75 12.57
CA LEU A 141 8.20 -6.88 13.55
C LEU A 141 7.45 -5.55 13.68
N LEU A 142 7.19 -4.89 12.54
CA LEU A 142 6.49 -3.61 12.52
C LEU A 142 5.03 -3.76 12.96
N GLN A 143 4.34 -4.83 12.54
CA GLN A 143 2.97 -5.11 12.97
C GLN A 143 2.88 -5.25 14.50
N CYS A 144 3.86 -5.89 15.12
CA CYS A 144 3.90 -6.08 16.57
C CYS A 144 4.24 -4.80 17.30
N GLU A 145 5.12 -3.96 16.77
CA GLU A 145 5.39 -2.61 17.31
C GLU A 145 4.11 -1.75 17.31
N LEU A 146 3.39 -1.75 16.19
CA LEU A 146 2.13 -1.04 16.05
C LEU A 146 1.04 -1.58 16.97
N ALA A 147 0.98 -2.89 17.21
CA ALA A 147 0.01 -3.52 18.08
C ALA A 147 0.26 -3.20 19.58
N ALA A 148 1.53 -3.14 20.00
CA ALA A 148 1.92 -2.84 21.39
C ALA A 148 1.44 -1.46 21.84
N GLY A 149 1.34 -0.50 20.94
CA GLY A 149 0.93 0.88 21.23
C GLY A 149 -0.57 1.10 21.48
N ARG A 150 -1.43 0.07 21.42
CA ARG A 150 -2.91 0.16 21.56
C ARG A 150 -3.60 1.21 20.67
N VAL A 151 -2.96 1.67 19.59
CA VAL A 151 -3.40 2.82 18.77
C VAL A 151 -4.40 2.43 17.71
N MET A 152 -4.88 1.20 17.73
CA MET A 152 -5.71 0.68 16.65
C MET A 152 -7.21 1.01 16.78
N GLU A 153 -7.60 1.84 17.72
CA GLU A 153 -8.92 2.48 17.74
C GLU A 153 -8.86 3.75 16.89
N THR A 154 -8.86 3.59 15.58
CA THR A 154 -8.76 4.74 14.67
C THR A 154 -10.14 5.15 14.20
N PRO A 155 -10.51 6.42 14.37
CA PRO A 155 -11.74 6.89 13.75
C PRO A 155 -11.58 6.83 12.22
N VAL A 156 -12.56 6.22 11.59
CA VAL A 156 -12.73 6.19 10.14
C VAL A 156 -12.69 7.62 9.58
N VAL A 157 -12.07 7.83 8.43
CA VAL A 157 -12.14 9.14 7.78
C VAL A 157 -13.52 9.41 7.20
N ASN A 158 -13.89 10.67 7.11
CA ASN A 158 -15.17 11.09 6.53
C ASN A 158 -14.91 12.13 5.43
N PRO A 159 -15.34 11.90 4.19
CA PRO A 159 -16.08 10.72 3.71
C PRO A 159 -15.24 9.44 3.69
N LEU A 160 -15.92 8.29 3.74
CA LEU A 160 -15.27 7.00 3.49
C LEU A 160 -14.68 6.98 2.09
N PRO A 161 -13.48 6.40 1.90
CA PRO A 161 -12.93 6.22 0.56
C PRO A 161 -13.80 5.29 -0.29
N THR A 162 -13.81 5.54 -1.59
CA THR A 162 -14.51 4.70 -2.57
C THR A 162 -13.82 3.35 -2.74
N ALA A 163 -12.50 3.32 -2.62
CA ALA A 163 -11.69 2.11 -2.69
C ALA A 163 -10.33 2.31 -1.99
N VAL A 164 -9.64 1.22 -1.70
CA VAL A 164 -8.24 1.23 -1.24
C VAL A 164 -7.38 0.42 -2.18
N VAL A 165 -6.20 0.96 -2.50
CA VAL A 165 -5.11 0.27 -3.19
C VAL A 165 -3.93 0.18 -2.26
N GLY A 166 -3.45 -1.04 -2.03
CA GLY A 166 -2.27 -1.30 -1.22
C GLY A 166 -1.14 -1.87 -2.08
N LEU A 167 -0.02 -1.16 -2.12
CA LEU A 167 1.22 -1.62 -2.72
C LEU A 167 2.08 -2.20 -1.59
N ASN A 168 2.49 -3.46 -1.73
CA ASN A 168 3.31 -4.15 -0.72
C ASN A 168 2.72 -3.98 0.69
N SER A 169 1.41 -4.23 0.81
CA SER A 169 0.64 -4.07 2.05
C SER A 169 1.06 -5.08 3.11
N PHE A 170 0.76 -4.78 4.36
CA PHE A 170 0.88 -5.75 5.44
C PHE A 170 -0.27 -5.58 6.45
N GLY A 171 -0.48 -6.61 7.28
CA GLY A 171 -1.52 -6.58 8.30
C GLY A 171 -2.05 -7.98 8.67
N GLY A 172 -1.40 -9.05 8.23
CA GLY A 172 -1.84 -10.42 8.49
C GLY A 172 -2.00 -10.75 9.98
N LEU A 173 -1.17 -10.17 10.86
CA LEU A 173 -1.33 -10.28 12.31
C LEU A 173 -2.45 -9.38 12.86
N ILE A 174 -2.73 -8.27 12.20
CA ILE A 174 -3.76 -7.30 12.60
C ILE A 174 -5.14 -7.79 12.18
N TRP A 175 -5.24 -8.33 10.95
CA TRP A 175 -6.47 -8.84 10.35
C TRP A 175 -6.33 -10.31 9.93
N PRO A 176 -6.32 -11.25 10.90
CA PRO A 176 -6.30 -12.68 10.56
C PRO A 176 -7.59 -13.08 9.85
N GLU A 177 -7.49 -13.84 8.76
CA GLU A 177 -8.58 -14.13 7.82
C GLU A 177 -9.88 -14.56 8.51
N LYS A 178 -9.81 -15.56 9.38
CA LYS A 178 -11.02 -16.19 10.00
C LYS A 178 -11.73 -15.30 11.03
N LYS A 179 -11.15 -14.17 11.44
CA LYS A 179 -11.68 -13.32 12.52
C LYS A 179 -11.96 -11.89 12.09
N SER A 180 -11.52 -11.51 10.90
CA SER A 180 -11.63 -10.14 10.41
C SER A 180 -13.00 -9.85 9.85
N LYS A 181 -13.45 -8.61 10.05
CA LYS A 181 -14.65 -8.08 9.41
C LYS A 181 -14.26 -7.50 8.04
N PRO A 182 -14.81 -8.01 6.95
CA PRO A 182 -14.50 -7.51 5.61
C PRO A 182 -14.90 -6.04 5.44
N LEU A 183 -14.17 -5.34 4.58
CA LEU A 183 -14.54 -4.01 4.11
C LEU A 183 -15.62 -4.09 3.03
N GLY A 184 -16.56 -3.14 3.06
CA GLY A 184 -17.64 -3.04 2.06
C GLY A 184 -17.23 -2.33 0.76
N ILE A 185 -15.97 -1.93 0.63
CA ILE A 185 -15.41 -1.20 -0.53
C ILE A 185 -14.42 -2.06 -1.29
N PRO A 186 -14.19 -1.79 -2.59
CA PRO A 186 -13.18 -2.48 -3.40
C PRO A 186 -11.76 -2.33 -2.84
N LEU A 187 -10.99 -3.43 -2.91
CA LEU A 187 -9.57 -3.46 -2.59
C LEU A 187 -8.76 -3.93 -3.80
N LEU A 188 -7.67 -3.22 -4.09
CA LEU A 188 -6.61 -3.72 -4.97
C LEU A 188 -5.33 -3.84 -4.16
N LEU A 189 -4.78 -5.06 -4.05
CA LEU A 189 -3.56 -5.33 -3.30
C LEU A 189 -2.50 -5.83 -4.27
N ILE A 190 -1.38 -5.10 -4.40
CA ILE A 190 -0.29 -5.43 -5.32
C ILE A 190 0.96 -5.74 -4.50
N GLY A 191 1.65 -6.83 -4.83
CA GLY A 191 2.92 -7.21 -4.21
C GLY A 191 3.77 -8.06 -5.14
N GLY A 192 5.00 -8.33 -4.72
CA GLY A 192 5.99 -9.05 -5.50
C GLY A 192 6.42 -10.37 -4.88
N THR A 193 6.84 -11.34 -5.69
CA THR A 193 7.27 -12.66 -5.17
C THR A 193 8.61 -12.62 -4.44
N LEU A 194 9.41 -11.58 -4.63
CA LEU A 194 10.69 -11.37 -3.92
C LEU A 194 10.55 -10.41 -2.73
N ASP A 195 9.33 -10.07 -2.33
CA ASP A 195 9.09 -9.24 -1.16
C ASP A 195 9.20 -10.08 0.12
N LEU A 196 10.33 -9.97 0.81
CA LEU A 196 10.57 -10.62 2.11
C LEU A 196 10.09 -9.77 3.30
N ILE A 197 9.74 -8.51 3.04
CA ILE A 197 9.19 -7.62 4.07
C ILE A 197 7.70 -7.88 4.21
N THR A 198 6.97 -7.88 3.08
CA THR A 198 5.53 -8.12 3.04
C THR A 198 5.20 -9.20 1.99
N PRO A 199 5.55 -10.47 2.25
CA PRO A 199 5.42 -11.54 1.25
C PRO A 199 3.97 -11.71 0.81
N PRO A 200 3.72 -11.88 -0.51
CA PRO A 200 2.38 -11.78 -1.06
C PRO A 200 1.41 -12.85 -0.54
N LEU A 201 1.90 -14.02 -0.20
CA LEU A 201 1.05 -15.11 0.31
C LEU A 201 0.44 -14.75 1.68
N ASP A 202 1.27 -14.30 2.61
CA ASP A 202 0.84 -13.98 3.98
C ASP A 202 0.09 -12.64 4.02
N GLU A 203 0.54 -11.68 3.23
CA GLU A 203 0.11 -10.29 3.34
C GLU A 203 -0.92 -9.92 2.26
N GLN A 204 -0.58 -9.85 0.98
CA GLN A 204 -1.55 -9.41 -0.03
C GLN A 204 -2.72 -10.39 -0.20
N LEU A 205 -2.43 -11.68 -0.34
CA LEU A 205 -3.48 -12.70 -0.50
C LEU A 205 -4.23 -12.93 0.80
N GLY A 206 -3.53 -12.98 1.93
CA GLY A 206 -4.13 -13.07 3.26
C GLY A 206 -5.06 -11.90 3.56
N LEU A 207 -4.64 -10.65 3.28
CA LEU A 207 -5.48 -9.46 3.45
C LEU A 207 -6.66 -9.43 2.49
N LEU A 208 -6.49 -9.87 1.23
CA LEU A 208 -7.62 -9.98 0.30
C LEU A 208 -8.64 -10.98 0.80
N ALA A 209 -8.21 -12.14 1.30
CA ALA A 209 -9.09 -13.14 1.89
C ALA A 209 -9.83 -12.62 3.13
N ALA A 210 -9.12 -11.86 3.98
CA ALA A 210 -9.64 -11.28 5.23
C ALA A 210 -10.62 -10.12 5.00
N LEU A 211 -10.25 -9.16 4.15
CA LEU A 211 -10.91 -7.86 4.05
C LEU A 211 -11.66 -7.65 2.73
N GLY A 212 -11.28 -8.34 1.66
CA GLY A 212 -11.72 -8.05 0.28
C GLY A 212 -13.05 -8.70 -0.10
N LEU A 213 -14.15 -8.41 0.60
CA LEU A 213 -15.47 -8.99 0.28
C LEU A 213 -16.09 -8.43 -1.00
N HIS A 214 -15.82 -7.18 -1.37
CA HIS A 214 -16.42 -6.55 -2.53
C HIS A 214 -16.03 -7.28 -3.84
N GLY A 215 -16.98 -7.52 -4.75
CA GLY A 215 -16.76 -8.29 -6.00
C GLY A 215 -15.68 -7.73 -6.94
N ALA A 216 -15.36 -6.43 -6.83
CA ALA A 216 -14.24 -5.81 -7.54
C ALA A 216 -12.89 -5.96 -6.84
N SER A 217 -12.83 -6.53 -5.63
CA SER A 217 -11.56 -6.68 -4.89
C SER A 217 -10.64 -7.71 -5.56
N ARG A 218 -9.34 -7.41 -5.62
CA ARG A 218 -8.30 -8.19 -6.32
C ARG A 218 -6.98 -8.14 -5.59
N ALA A 219 -6.18 -9.19 -5.76
CA ALA A 219 -4.74 -9.13 -5.58
C ALA A 219 -4.03 -9.24 -6.93
N VAL A 220 -2.88 -8.59 -7.04
CA VAL A 220 -1.94 -8.70 -8.15
C VAL A 220 -0.59 -9.08 -7.58
N VAL A 221 -0.04 -10.21 -8.03
CA VAL A 221 1.27 -10.69 -7.63
C VAL A 221 2.19 -10.65 -8.83
N VAL A 222 3.27 -9.86 -8.73
CA VAL A 222 4.26 -9.67 -9.80
C VAL A 222 5.46 -10.57 -9.52
N GLU A 223 5.78 -11.48 -10.46
CA GLU A 223 6.96 -12.33 -10.32
C GLU A 223 8.24 -11.49 -10.41
N GLY A 224 9.16 -11.70 -9.48
CA GLY A 224 10.45 -11.02 -9.43
C GLY A 224 10.43 -9.58 -8.91
N ALA A 225 9.26 -9.04 -8.52
CA ALA A 225 9.20 -7.74 -7.86
C ALA A 225 9.47 -7.86 -6.35
N SER A 226 10.10 -6.84 -5.78
CA SER A 226 10.44 -6.72 -4.35
C SER A 226 9.61 -5.66 -3.63
N HIS A 227 9.90 -5.47 -2.34
CA HIS A 227 9.28 -4.42 -1.52
C HIS A 227 9.58 -3.01 -2.03
N PHE A 228 10.78 -2.82 -2.58
CA PHE A 228 11.30 -1.52 -2.99
C PHE A 228 11.08 -1.21 -4.48
N SER A 229 10.66 -2.19 -5.29
CA SER A 229 10.38 -1.95 -6.71
C SER A 229 9.45 -0.75 -6.97
N PRO A 230 8.39 -0.48 -6.14
CA PRO A 230 7.53 0.69 -6.34
C PRO A 230 8.17 2.03 -6.00
N ILE A 231 9.24 2.07 -5.20
CA ILE A 231 9.84 3.32 -4.71
C ILE A 231 11.21 3.61 -5.31
N ARG A 232 11.78 2.68 -6.07
CA ARG A 232 13.07 2.89 -6.72
C ARG A 232 12.96 3.89 -7.86
N VAL A 233 13.82 4.90 -7.86
CA VAL A 233 13.92 5.91 -8.93
C VAL A 233 15.14 5.61 -9.79
N ASP A 234 14.93 5.46 -11.10
CA ASP A 234 16.01 5.17 -12.04
C ASP A 234 16.99 6.36 -12.14
N GLY A 235 18.28 6.09 -12.14
CA GLY A 235 19.34 7.11 -12.26
C GLY A 235 19.83 7.70 -10.94
N GLN A 236 19.24 7.34 -9.81
CA GLN A 236 19.86 7.54 -8.50
C GLN A 236 20.60 6.24 -8.09
N ALA A 237 21.64 5.88 -8.84
CA ALA A 237 22.79 5.29 -8.17
C ALA A 237 23.29 6.39 -7.24
N SER A 238 22.90 6.35 -5.97
CA SER A 238 23.36 7.31 -5.00
C SER A 238 24.88 7.20 -4.94
N GLU A 239 25.59 8.26 -5.31
CA GLU A 239 27.02 8.40 -5.01
C GLU A 239 27.25 8.50 -3.49
N GLU A 240 26.21 8.35 -2.68
CA GLU A 240 26.24 8.34 -1.22
C GLU A 240 26.28 6.90 -0.69
N GLU A 241 27.42 6.57 -0.11
CA GLU A 241 27.87 5.26 0.43
C GLU A 241 26.98 4.61 1.51
N GLY A 242 25.72 4.97 1.67
CA GLY A 242 24.80 4.48 2.71
C GLY A 242 23.70 3.51 2.25
N ASP A 243 23.42 3.44 0.96
CA ASP A 243 22.25 2.73 0.40
C ASP A 243 22.54 1.29 -0.08
N ASP A 244 23.79 0.87 -0.01
CA ASP A 244 24.29 -0.37 -0.62
C ASP A 244 23.67 -1.67 -0.07
N LEU A 245 23.20 -1.69 1.17
CA LEU A 245 22.66 -2.90 1.81
C LEU A 245 21.27 -3.30 1.27
N PHE A 246 20.50 -2.35 0.79
CA PHE A 246 19.18 -2.59 0.19
C PHE A 246 19.27 -2.83 -1.33
N GLN A 247 20.31 -2.32 -1.99
CA GLN A 247 20.52 -2.46 -3.43
C GLN A 247 21.01 -3.85 -3.82
N LEU A 248 21.85 -4.48 -3.03
CA LEU A 248 22.52 -5.75 -3.34
C LEU A 248 21.57 -6.95 -3.57
N GLY A 249 20.37 -6.96 -2.97
CA GLY A 249 19.42 -8.06 -3.12
C GLY A 249 18.56 -7.98 -4.38
N GLU A 250 18.26 -6.78 -4.86
CA GLU A 250 17.36 -6.56 -5.99
C GLU A 250 18.04 -6.67 -7.35
N GLU A 251 19.32 -6.25 -7.46
CA GLU A 251 20.06 -6.24 -8.72
C GLU A 251 20.41 -7.64 -9.23
N LEU A 252 20.50 -8.62 -8.32
CA LEU A 252 20.98 -9.97 -8.67
C LEU A 252 19.89 -10.92 -9.16
N VAL A 253 18.60 -10.72 -8.83
CA VAL A 253 17.54 -11.75 -9.05
C VAL A 253 16.19 -11.18 -9.47
N GLY A 254 15.99 -9.87 -9.44
CA GLY A 254 14.69 -9.23 -9.62
C GLY A 254 14.40 -8.78 -11.06
N VAL A 255 13.16 -8.41 -11.29
CA VAL A 255 12.71 -7.72 -12.50
C VAL A 255 13.07 -6.23 -12.38
N ASN A 256 13.41 -5.61 -13.52
CA ASN A 256 13.68 -4.17 -13.57
C ASN A 256 12.55 -3.35 -12.90
N PRO A 257 12.85 -2.52 -11.89
CA PRO A 257 11.86 -1.74 -11.18
C PRO A 257 10.98 -0.87 -12.08
N LEU A 258 11.50 -0.32 -13.16
CA LEU A 258 10.71 0.46 -14.14
C LEU A 258 9.59 -0.38 -14.77
N THR A 259 9.87 -1.64 -15.11
CA THR A 259 8.86 -2.55 -15.64
C THR A 259 7.79 -2.84 -14.59
N VAL A 260 8.19 -3.05 -13.33
CA VAL A 260 7.26 -3.22 -12.21
C VAL A 260 6.40 -1.98 -12.01
N GLN A 261 7.00 -0.78 -12.03
CA GLN A 261 6.29 0.49 -11.90
C GLN A 261 5.27 0.71 -13.03
N GLN A 262 5.65 0.43 -14.27
CA GLN A 262 4.73 0.50 -15.42
C GLN A 262 3.54 -0.46 -15.24
N LEU A 263 3.81 -1.67 -14.76
CA LEU A 263 2.77 -2.67 -14.50
C LEU A 263 1.84 -2.22 -13.35
N ILE A 264 2.39 -1.68 -12.26
CA ILE A 264 1.60 -1.13 -11.16
C ILE A 264 0.69 0.00 -11.66
N ALA A 265 1.23 0.94 -12.47
CA ALA A 265 0.43 2.01 -13.04
C ALA A 265 -0.71 1.47 -13.93
N LEU A 266 -0.42 0.48 -14.77
CA LEU A 266 -1.41 -0.18 -15.63
C LEU A 266 -2.55 -0.82 -14.79
N GLU A 267 -2.20 -1.59 -13.76
CA GLU A 267 -3.18 -2.26 -12.90
C GLU A 267 -4.01 -1.27 -12.09
N LEU A 268 -3.39 -0.20 -11.61
CA LEU A 268 -4.10 0.86 -10.89
C LEU A 268 -5.06 1.63 -11.80
N ILE A 269 -4.61 2.06 -12.99
CA ILE A 269 -5.47 2.75 -13.96
C ILE A 269 -6.65 1.86 -14.36
N ARG A 270 -6.39 0.58 -14.63
CA ARG A 270 -7.44 -0.39 -14.91
C ARG A 270 -8.45 -0.50 -13.76
N PHE A 271 -7.97 -0.55 -12.52
CA PHE A 271 -8.84 -0.61 -11.35
C PHE A 271 -9.68 0.66 -11.20
N LEU A 272 -9.09 1.84 -11.40
CA LEU A 272 -9.82 3.11 -11.39
C LEU A 272 -10.92 3.16 -12.46
N ASN A 273 -10.63 2.70 -13.68
CA ASN A 273 -11.62 2.58 -14.76
C ASN A 273 -12.77 1.63 -14.37
N GLN A 274 -12.45 0.52 -13.68
CA GLN A 274 -13.49 -0.41 -13.18
C GLN A 274 -14.39 0.23 -12.13
N LEU A 275 -13.86 1.12 -11.29
CA LEU A 275 -14.66 1.88 -10.33
C LEU A 275 -15.60 2.90 -11.02
N GLU A 276 -15.28 3.30 -12.25
CA GLU A 276 -16.09 4.19 -13.08
C GLU A 276 -17.04 3.43 -14.04
N GLY A 277 -17.04 2.09 -14.02
CA GLY A 277 -18.03 1.29 -14.75
C GLY A 277 -17.50 0.24 -15.71
N ASP A 278 -16.19 0.13 -15.92
CA ASP A 278 -15.63 -0.93 -16.73
C ASP A 278 -15.86 -2.31 -16.08
N PRO A 279 -16.09 -3.37 -16.87
CA PRO A 279 -16.33 -4.70 -16.32
C PRO A 279 -15.09 -5.27 -15.62
N ALA A 280 -15.27 -5.86 -14.46
CA ALA A 280 -14.24 -6.56 -13.74
C ALA A 280 -14.24 -8.06 -14.10
N ALA A 281 -13.08 -8.60 -14.47
CA ALA A 281 -12.92 -10.04 -14.66
C ALA A 281 -12.72 -10.75 -13.33
N GLY A 282 -13.40 -11.87 -13.10
CA GLY A 282 -13.24 -12.72 -11.90
C GLY A 282 -12.20 -13.84 -12.12
N GLY A 283 -11.97 -14.60 -11.04
CA GLY A 283 -11.08 -15.76 -11.03
C GLY A 283 -9.60 -15.41 -10.95
N MET A 284 -8.77 -16.41 -11.26
CA MET A 284 -7.33 -16.27 -11.36
C MET A 284 -6.92 -16.09 -12.83
N GLN A 285 -6.07 -15.12 -13.10
CA GLN A 285 -5.53 -14.82 -14.43
C GLN A 285 -4.01 -14.80 -14.37
N HIS A 286 -3.36 -15.50 -15.29
CA HIS A 286 -1.92 -15.45 -15.51
C HIS A 286 -1.64 -14.56 -16.72
N LEU A 287 -0.81 -13.57 -16.55
CA LEU A 287 -0.53 -12.53 -17.52
C LEU A 287 0.97 -12.40 -17.74
N SER A 288 1.37 -11.97 -18.93
CA SER A 288 2.77 -11.71 -19.27
C SER A 288 2.84 -10.68 -20.41
N ASP A 289 3.86 -9.84 -20.36
CA ASP A 289 4.27 -8.96 -21.46
C ASP A 289 5.42 -9.53 -22.30
N GLY A 290 5.82 -10.77 -22.01
CA GLY A 290 6.96 -11.44 -22.63
C GLY A 290 8.25 -11.35 -21.82
N THR A 291 8.35 -10.42 -20.88
CA THR A 291 9.52 -10.23 -20.00
C THR A 291 9.17 -10.46 -18.53
N THR A 292 8.01 -10.01 -18.11
CA THR A 292 7.53 -10.11 -16.74
C THR A 292 6.21 -10.87 -16.71
N ARG A 293 6.01 -11.67 -15.68
CA ARG A 293 4.76 -12.38 -15.41
C ARG A 293 4.10 -11.81 -14.17
N TRP A 294 2.77 -11.73 -14.20
CA TRP A 294 1.97 -11.37 -13.02
C TRP A 294 0.65 -12.10 -12.98
N HIS A 295 0.06 -12.18 -11.81
CA HIS A 295 -1.14 -12.94 -11.55
C HIS A 295 -2.18 -12.04 -10.90
N ARG A 296 -3.39 -12.00 -11.48
CA ARG A 296 -4.55 -11.37 -10.82
C ARG A 296 -5.39 -12.46 -10.20
N LEU A 297 -5.77 -12.26 -8.94
CA LEU A 297 -6.58 -13.18 -8.17
C LEU A 297 -7.78 -12.44 -7.58
N ASP A 298 -8.96 -13.03 -7.70
CA ASP A 298 -10.10 -12.64 -6.88
C ASP A 298 -9.97 -13.24 -5.46
N ARG A 299 -10.85 -12.82 -4.56
CA ARG A 299 -10.84 -13.26 -3.17
C ARG A 299 -10.91 -14.79 -3.03
N SER A 300 -11.74 -15.44 -3.83
CA SER A 300 -11.92 -16.90 -3.74
C SER A 300 -10.68 -17.67 -4.21
N SER A 301 -10.00 -17.16 -5.22
CA SER A 301 -8.73 -17.74 -5.71
C SER A 301 -7.59 -17.50 -4.73
N ALA A 302 -7.53 -16.32 -4.10
CA ALA A 302 -6.55 -16.01 -3.06
C ALA A 302 -6.73 -16.93 -1.84
N ALA A 303 -7.94 -17.08 -1.33
CA ALA A 303 -8.23 -17.94 -0.18
C ALA A 303 -7.85 -19.41 -0.45
N ARG A 304 -8.20 -19.95 -1.63
CA ARG A 304 -7.79 -21.34 -1.98
C ARG A 304 -6.28 -21.50 -2.06
N LEU A 305 -5.57 -20.52 -2.58
CA LEU A 305 -4.10 -20.60 -2.69
C LEU A 305 -3.44 -20.53 -1.31
N THR A 306 -3.91 -19.65 -0.42
CA THR A 306 -3.40 -19.59 0.95
C THR A 306 -3.66 -20.88 1.72
N GLU A 307 -4.82 -21.50 1.57
CA GLU A 307 -5.14 -22.80 2.22
C GLU A 307 -4.29 -23.97 1.70
N GLN A 308 -3.87 -23.95 0.44
CA GLN A 308 -3.06 -25.02 -0.17
C GLN A 308 -1.58 -24.96 0.23
N LEU A 309 -1.08 -23.79 0.61
CA LEU A 309 0.33 -23.53 0.89
C LEU A 309 0.67 -23.40 2.39
N GLN A 310 -0.34 -23.40 3.26
CA GLN A 310 -0.21 -23.52 4.73
C GLN A 310 -0.24 -24.97 5.18
#